data_b4b45c02594ced98e249aaa42076e5ee
#
_entry.id   b4b45c02594ced98e249aaa42076e5ee
#
_cell.length_a   1.000
_cell.length_b   1.000
_cell.length_c   1.000
_cell.angle_alpha   90.00
_cell.angle_beta   90.00
_cell.angle_gamma   90.00
#
_symmetry.space_group_name_H-M   'P 1'
#
loop_
_entity.id
_entity.type
_entity.pdbx_description
1 polymer ?
#
loop_
_entity_poly.entity_id
_entity_poly.type
_entity_poly.pdbx_seq_one_letter_code
_entity_poly.pdbx_strand_id
1 'polypeptide(L)'
;AKSYRKIRNTFRFMLGNLKDKYEKQNYEKIDLKELDELEQYILHKIYCISKSVEINLKNYNFHKLYKELLNFCTLDLSSFYFDIRKDVLYCNSVNSQKRKNCVIILNIVLECLLKWFAPIFVFTTDEIYSLVNKDKKNIHEHLFPEIPKHWENINLDNRWKKLYSIKQVANVAIEEKRANKEIGSSLEAELKITTDEQKFSLLEGLDLAE
;
A
#
# COMPACT_ATOMS: atom_id res chain seq x y z
N ALA A 1 -4.05 20.28 8.17
CA ALA A 1 -5.40 19.68 8.08
C ALA A 1 -5.56 18.72 6.89
N LYS A 2 -5.21 19.11 5.65
CA LYS A 2 -5.41 18.24 4.45
C LYS A 2 -4.62 16.92 4.51
N SER A 3 -3.33 16.97 4.86
CA SER A 3 -2.45 15.77 4.89
C SER A 3 -2.88 14.76 5.98
N TYR A 4 -3.23 15.24 7.17
CA TYR A 4 -3.78 14.41 8.24
C TYR A 4 -5.06 13.67 7.80
N ARG A 5 -5.97 14.38 7.10
CA ARG A 5 -7.20 13.77 6.59
C ARG A 5 -6.91 12.64 5.58
N LYS A 6 -5.90 12.80 4.74
CA LYS A 6 -5.46 11.75 3.80
C LYS A 6 -5.01 10.50 4.54
N ILE A 7 -4.13 10.65 5.55
CA ILE A 7 -3.66 9.53 6.39
C ILE A 7 -4.83 8.85 7.09
N ARG A 8 -5.75 9.63 7.69
CA ARG A 8 -6.94 9.07 8.34
C ARG A 8 -7.85 8.30 7.37
N ASN A 9 -7.96 8.76 6.12
CA ASN A 9 -8.70 8.03 5.09
C ASN A 9 -8.02 6.70 4.71
N THR A 10 -6.68 6.65 4.65
CA THR A 10 -5.93 5.40 4.44
C THR A 10 -6.26 4.39 5.55
N PHE A 11 -6.20 4.80 6.80
CA PHE A 11 -6.61 3.94 7.93
C PHE A 11 -8.07 3.51 7.84
N ARG A 12 -8.98 4.43 7.51
CA ARG A 12 -10.40 4.14 7.37
C ARG A 12 -10.68 3.09 6.30
N PHE A 13 -9.97 3.14 5.17
CA PHE A 13 -10.07 2.12 4.12
C PHE A 13 -9.66 0.74 4.64
N MET A 14 -8.51 0.65 5.32
CA MET A 14 -8.03 -0.62 5.89
C MET A 14 -9.00 -1.16 6.95
N LEU A 15 -9.45 -0.33 7.88
CA LEU A 15 -10.42 -0.72 8.90
C LEU A 15 -11.72 -1.24 8.30
N GLY A 16 -12.23 -0.58 7.25
CA GLY A 16 -13.46 -1.00 6.56
C GLY A 16 -13.34 -2.36 5.91
N ASN A 17 -12.16 -2.73 5.41
CA ASN A 17 -11.91 -4.02 4.76
C ASN A 17 -11.51 -5.13 5.74
N LEU A 18 -10.86 -4.79 6.84
CA LEU A 18 -10.46 -5.76 7.87
C LEU A 18 -11.59 -6.07 8.84
N LYS A 19 -12.39 -5.07 9.24
CA LYS A 19 -13.48 -5.18 10.22
C LYS A 19 -13.01 -6.00 11.44
N ASP A 20 -13.75 -7.10 11.75
CA ASP A 20 -13.42 -8.03 12.84
C ASP A 20 -12.35 -9.07 12.45
N LYS A 21 -11.71 -8.93 11.30
CA LYS A 21 -10.72 -9.86 10.73
C LYS A 21 -9.27 -9.39 10.89
N TYR A 22 -9.05 -8.41 11.76
CA TYR A 22 -7.68 -8.03 12.07
C TYR A 22 -6.98 -9.21 12.77
N GLU A 23 -5.88 -9.65 12.16
CA GLU A 23 -5.03 -10.72 12.69
C GLU A 23 -3.58 -10.27 12.63
N LYS A 24 -2.91 -10.36 13.78
CA LYS A 24 -1.47 -10.11 13.83
C LYS A 24 -0.75 -11.19 13.02
N GLN A 25 0.00 -10.74 12.02
CA GLN A 25 0.73 -11.64 11.12
C GLN A 25 2.10 -12.03 11.69
N ASN A 26 2.49 -13.27 11.46
CA ASN A 26 3.88 -13.68 11.67
C ASN A 26 4.66 -13.46 10.37
N TYR A 27 5.44 -12.38 10.32
CA TYR A 27 6.13 -11.92 9.12
C TYR A 27 7.11 -12.95 8.55
N GLU A 28 7.77 -13.73 9.40
CA GLU A 28 8.71 -14.78 8.98
C GLU A 28 8.02 -15.98 8.31
N LYS A 29 6.73 -16.18 8.58
CA LYS A 29 5.95 -17.29 8.02
C LYS A 29 5.23 -16.96 6.72
N ILE A 30 5.37 -15.74 6.23
CA ILE A 30 4.73 -15.34 4.97
C ILE A 30 5.51 -15.93 3.81
N ASP A 31 4.86 -16.84 3.08
CA ASP A 31 5.44 -17.40 1.85
C ASP A 31 5.22 -16.43 0.69
N LEU A 32 6.32 -15.79 0.26
CA LEU A 32 6.28 -14.84 -0.87
C LEU A 32 5.83 -15.49 -2.18
N LYS A 33 5.99 -16.82 -2.33
CA LYS A 33 5.59 -17.51 -3.55
C LYS A 33 4.07 -17.66 -3.71
N GLU A 34 3.35 -17.58 -2.61
CA GLU A 34 1.89 -17.62 -2.60
C GLU A 34 1.25 -16.24 -2.85
N LEU A 35 2.08 -15.17 -2.82
CA LEU A 35 1.64 -13.80 -3.04
C LEU A 35 1.80 -13.40 -4.50
N ASP A 36 0.83 -12.64 -5.01
CA ASP A 36 0.96 -11.99 -6.31
C ASP A 36 2.11 -10.98 -6.29
N GLU A 37 2.64 -10.65 -7.47
CA GLU A 37 3.80 -9.75 -7.60
C GLU A 37 3.57 -8.37 -6.96
N LEU A 38 2.34 -7.85 -7.04
CA LEU A 38 1.97 -6.57 -6.44
C LEU A 38 2.05 -6.60 -4.91
N GLU A 39 1.60 -7.67 -4.28
CA GLU A 39 1.71 -7.89 -2.83
C GLU A 39 3.16 -7.98 -2.39
N GLN A 40 3.99 -8.71 -3.14
CA GLN A 40 5.43 -8.78 -2.88
C GLN A 40 6.09 -7.40 -3.01
N TYR A 41 5.67 -6.59 -3.97
CA TYR A 41 6.15 -5.21 -4.12
C TYR A 41 5.79 -4.33 -2.92
N ILE A 42 4.58 -4.43 -2.38
CA ILE A 42 4.20 -3.69 -1.17
C ILE A 42 5.03 -4.14 0.04
N LEU A 43 5.32 -5.43 0.19
CA LEU A 43 6.22 -5.93 1.24
C LEU A 43 7.64 -5.36 1.09
N HIS A 44 8.17 -5.30 -0.13
CA HIS A 44 9.45 -4.63 -0.40
C HIS A 44 9.42 -3.15 0.01
N LYS A 45 8.36 -2.42 -0.32
CA LYS A 45 8.18 -1.02 0.09
C LYS A 45 8.16 -0.87 1.61
N ILE A 46 7.46 -1.76 2.33
CA ILE A 46 7.46 -1.81 3.79
C ILE A 46 8.88 -2.03 4.34
N TYR A 47 9.65 -2.94 3.74
CA TYR A 47 11.04 -3.15 4.13
C TYR A 47 11.88 -1.87 3.97
N CYS A 48 11.82 -1.22 2.82
CA CYS A 48 12.55 0.03 2.57
C CYS A 48 12.17 1.14 3.57
N ILE A 49 10.86 1.30 3.83
CA ILE A 49 10.37 2.29 4.79
C ILE A 49 10.84 1.96 6.21
N SER A 50 10.83 0.69 6.62
CA SER A 50 11.29 0.30 7.95
C SER A 50 12.72 0.74 8.24
N LYS A 51 13.62 0.64 7.23
CA LYS A 51 15.01 1.14 7.34
C LYS A 51 15.06 2.65 7.48
N SER A 52 14.25 3.36 6.73
CA SER A 52 14.15 4.81 6.83
C SER A 52 13.55 5.25 8.17
N VAL A 53 12.54 4.56 8.68
CA VAL A 53 11.94 4.78 10.00
C VAL A 53 13.01 4.66 11.09
N GLU A 54 13.79 3.57 11.09
CA GLU A 54 14.85 3.34 12.05
C GLU A 54 15.86 4.49 12.07
N ILE A 55 16.34 4.92 10.89
CA ILE A 55 17.33 6.01 10.76
C ILE A 55 16.72 7.34 11.21
N ASN A 56 15.50 7.66 10.79
CA ASN A 56 14.89 8.95 11.09
C ASN A 56 14.49 9.07 12.57
N LEU A 57 14.08 7.99 13.23
CA LEU A 57 13.82 7.97 14.68
C LEU A 57 15.09 8.15 15.49
N LYS A 58 16.17 7.43 15.14
CA LYS A 58 17.48 7.59 15.81
C LYS A 58 18.02 9.03 15.73
N ASN A 59 17.73 9.72 14.62
CA ASN A 59 18.20 11.09 14.39
C ASN A 59 17.15 12.17 14.75
N TYR A 60 16.02 11.79 15.34
CA TYR A 60 14.89 12.68 15.67
C TYR A 60 14.35 13.47 14.47
N ASN A 61 14.49 12.93 13.25
CA ASN A 61 14.03 13.55 11.99
C ASN A 61 12.54 13.29 11.72
N PHE A 62 11.66 13.66 12.66
CA PHE A 62 10.22 13.38 12.59
C PHE A 62 9.55 14.03 11.37
N HIS A 63 10.01 15.18 10.92
CA HIS A 63 9.46 15.82 9.73
C HIS A 63 9.70 15.00 8.46
N LYS A 64 10.91 14.46 8.30
CA LYS A 64 11.26 13.59 7.17
C LYS A 64 10.48 12.29 7.24
N LEU A 65 10.42 11.67 8.41
CA LEU A 65 9.62 10.47 8.65
C LEU A 65 8.14 10.69 8.30
N TYR A 66 7.54 11.76 8.82
CA TYR A 66 6.16 12.11 8.51
C TYR A 66 5.89 12.23 7.00
N LYS A 67 6.79 12.91 6.28
CA LYS A 67 6.67 13.13 4.84
C LYS A 67 6.73 11.83 4.04
N GLU A 68 7.63 10.93 4.43
CA GLU A 68 7.78 9.61 3.83
C GLU A 68 6.55 8.73 4.07
N LEU A 69 6.09 8.65 5.31
CA LEU A 69 4.87 7.91 5.66
C LEU A 69 3.61 8.49 4.98
N LEU A 70 3.52 9.83 4.85
CA LEU A 70 2.45 10.48 4.12
C LEU A 70 2.47 10.09 2.63
N ASN A 71 3.65 10.08 2.00
CA ASN A 71 3.79 9.67 0.62
C ASN A 71 3.41 8.19 0.43
N PHE A 72 3.86 7.33 1.31
CA PHE A 72 3.46 5.92 1.29
C PHE A 72 1.93 5.76 1.39
N CYS A 73 1.29 6.43 2.35
CA CYS A 73 -0.17 6.39 2.49
C CYS A 73 -0.91 6.91 1.26
N THR A 74 -0.40 7.98 0.62
CA THR A 74 -1.14 8.66 -0.46
C THR A 74 -0.82 8.12 -1.84
N LEU A 75 0.44 7.87 -2.13
CA LEU A 75 0.89 7.47 -3.46
C LEU A 75 0.93 5.95 -3.61
N ASP A 76 1.64 5.26 -2.70
CA ASP A 76 1.83 3.82 -2.83
C ASP A 76 0.58 3.03 -2.41
N LEU A 77 -0.15 3.49 -1.38
CA LEU A 77 -1.34 2.78 -0.90
C LEU A 77 -2.61 3.29 -1.56
N SER A 78 -3.03 4.54 -1.30
CA SER A 78 -4.37 5.01 -1.69
C SER A 78 -4.54 5.16 -3.20
N SER A 79 -3.56 5.75 -3.90
CA SER A 79 -3.65 6.00 -5.35
C SER A 79 -3.16 4.83 -6.21
N PHE A 80 -2.59 3.80 -5.59
CA PHE A 80 -2.02 2.68 -6.32
C PHE A 80 -2.55 1.34 -5.80
N TYR A 81 -2.05 0.83 -4.68
CA TYR A 81 -2.39 -0.50 -4.20
C TYR A 81 -3.89 -0.68 -3.92
N PHE A 82 -4.50 0.25 -3.19
CA PHE A 82 -5.93 0.16 -2.86
C PHE A 82 -6.81 0.35 -4.09
N ASP A 83 -6.40 1.20 -5.02
CA ASP A 83 -7.13 1.42 -6.26
C ASP A 83 -7.15 0.16 -7.13
N ILE A 84 -6.01 -0.53 -7.27
CA ILE A 84 -5.92 -1.79 -8.01
C ILE A 84 -6.69 -2.92 -7.30
N ARG A 85 -6.60 -3.01 -5.97
CA ARG A 85 -7.16 -4.13 -5.19
C ARG A 85 -8.57 -3.93 -4.66
N LYS A 86 -9.19 -2.76 -4.88
CA LYS A 86 -10.56 -2.49 -4.40
C LYS A 86 -11.57 -3.52 -4.93
N ASP A 87 -11.49 -3.90 -6.19
CA ASP A 87 -12.43 -4.84 -6.79
C ASP A 87 -12.23 -6.26 -6.25
N VAL A 88 -11.00 -6.68 -6.03
CA VAL A 88 -10.66 -7.94 -5.35
C VAL A 88 -11.24 -7.96 -3.94
N LEU A 89 -11.11 -6.87 -3.19
CA LEU A 89 -11.57 -6.77 -1.80
C LEU A 89 -13.10 -6.74 -1.70
N TYR A 90 -13.80 -6.15 -2.68
CA TYR A 90 -15.25 -5.98 -2.63
C TYR A 90 -16.01 -7.06 -3.38
N CYS A 91 -15.51 -7.53 -4.53
CA CYS A 91 -16.25 -8.41 -5.42
C CYS A 91 -15.85 -9.89 -5.29
N ASN A 92 -14.58 -10.19 -4.92
CA ASN A 92 -14.15 -11.58 -4.85
C ASN A 92 -14.73 -12.30 -3.64
N SER A 93 -14.93 -13.61 -3.79
CA SER A 93 -15.30 -14.50 -2.68
C SER A 93 -14.31 -14.40 -1.51
N VAL A 94 -14.82 -14.50 -0.29
CA VAL A 94 -14.00 -14.51 0.95
C VAL A 94 -12.96 -15.64 0.92
N ASN A 95 -13.25 -16.73 0.22
CA ASN A 95 -12.35 -17.89 0.10
C ASN A 95 -11.32 -17.76 -1.03
N SER A 96 -11.43 -16.74 -1.89
CA SER A 96 -10.47 -16.47 -2.96
C SER A 96 -9.06 -16.24 -2.39
N GLN A 97 -8.06 -16.93 -2.94
CA GLN A 97 -6.67 -16.78 -2.51
C GLN A 97 -6.19 -15.34 -2.70
N LYS A 98 -6.50 -14.72 -3.82
CA LYS A 98 -6.15 -13.32 -4.13
C LYS A 98 -6.69 -12.36 -3.05
N ARG A 99 -7.97 -12.54 -2.62
CA ARG A 99 -8.55 -11.73 -1.54
C ARG A 99 -7.88 -12.00 -0.19
N LYS A 100 -7.57 -13.25 0.14
CA LYS A 100 -6.84 -13.59 1.37
C LYS A 100 -5.47 -12.93 1.39
N ASN A 101 -4.74 -12.97 0.27
CA ASN A 101 -3.43 -12.31 0.14
C ASN A 101 -3.55 -10.80 0.37
N CYS A 102 -4.54 -10.13 -0.23
CA CYS A 102 -4.81 -8.71 0.02
C CYS A 102 -5.07 -8.44 1.51
N VAL A 103 -5.89 -9.27 2.18
CA VAL A 103 -6.20 -9.10 3.61
C VAL A 103 -4.95 -9.27 4.48
N ILE A 104 -4.07 -10.23 4.16
CA ILE A 104 -2.77 -10.39 4.84
C ILE A 104 -1.95 -9.11 4.72
N ILE A 105 -1.81 -8.57 3.50
CA ILE A 105 -1.06 -7.33 3.29
C ILE A 105 -1.69 -6.15 4.03
N LEU A 106 -3.03 -6.01 4.02
CA LEU A 106 -3.69 -4.93 4.76
C LEU A 106 -3.42 -5.03 6.27
N ASN A 107 -3.39 -6.23 6.86
CA ASN A 107 -3.05 -6.44 8.27
C ASN A 107 -1.61 -5.98 8.57
N ILE A 108 -0.65 -6.37 7.71
CA ILE A 108 0.76 -5.98 7.85
C ILE A 108 0.93 -4.47 7.75
N VAL A 109 0.35 -3.87 6.71
CA VAL A 109 0.40 -2.42 6.47
C VAL A 109 -0.21 -1.65 7.65
N LEU A 110 -1.38 -2.09 8.13
CA LEU A 110 -2.05 -1.46 9.27
C LEU A 110 -1.18 -1.50 10.53
N GLU A 111 -0.62 -2.66 10.87
CA GLU A 111 0.26 -2.81 12.03
C GLU A 111 1.50 -1.92 11.92
N CYS A 112 2.18 -1.93 10.77
CA CYS A 112 3.36 -1.11 10.53
C CYS A 112 3.04 0.38 10.66
N LEU A 113 2.00 0.86 9.98
CA LEU A 113 1.62 2.27 10.00
C LEU A 113 1.19 2.74 11.39
N LEU A 114 0.44 1.93 12.15
CA LEU A 114 0.05 2.28 13.52
C LEU A 114 1.27 2.50 14.39
N LYS A 115 2.23 1.60 14.35
CA LYS A 115 3.46 1.69 15.15
C LYS A 115 4.37 2.83 14.68
N TRP A 116 4.53 3.02 13.37
CA TRP A 116 5.39 4.06 12.81
C TRP A 116 4.83 5.47 13.02
N PHE A 117 3.50 5.63 13.00
CA PHE A 117 2.86 6.90 13.30
C PHE A 117 2.64 7.17 14.79
N ALA A 118 2.79 6.16 15.67
CA ALA A 118 2.55 6.33 17.09
C ALA A 118 3.32 7.51 17.72
N PRO A 119 4.59 7.75 17.40
CA PRO A 119 5.32 8.90 17.94
C PRO A 119 4.82 10.26 17.41
N ILE A 120 4.06 10.29 16.32
CA ILE A 120 3.62 11.51 15.62
C ILE A 120 2.13 11.77 15.91
N PHE A 121 1.29 10.74 15.81
CA PHE A 121 -0.15 10.81 15.98
C PHE A 121 -0.62 10.01 17.18
N VAL A 122 -0.09 10.35 18.34
CA VAL A 122 -0.25 9.62 19.61
C VAL A 122 -1.69 9.16 19.86
N PHE A 123 -2.65 10.07 19.82
CA PHE A 123 -4.06 9.75 20.11
C PHE A 123 -4.76 9.00 18.97
N THR A 124 -4.46 9.38 17.73
CA THR A 124 -5.11 8.76 16.56
C THR A 124 -4.72 7.31 16.38
N THR A 125 -3.45 6.98 16.59
CA THR A 125 -2.96 5.60 16.48
C THR A 125 -3.49 4.73 17.60
N ASP A 126 -3.59 5.26 18.80
CA ASP A 126 -4.16 4.55 19.95
C ASP A 126 -5.68 4.31 19.78
N GLU A 127 -6.43 5.33 19.32
CA GLU A 127 -7.84 5.19 18.96
C GLU A 127 -8.04 4.05 17.95
N ILE A 128 -7.27 4.05 16.86
CA ILE A 128 -7.39 3.05 15.80
C ILE A 128 -6.96 1.67 16.31
N TYR A 129 -5.89 1.59 17.08
CA TYR A 129 -5.41 0.35 17.66
C TYR A 129 -6.46 -0.30 18.56
N SER A 130 -7.13 0.50 19.39
CA SER A 130 -8.21 0.03 20.26
C SER A 130 -9.43 -0.50 19.50
N LEU A 131 -9.68 -0.03 18.26
CA LEU A 131 -10.77 -0.54 17.42
C LEU A 131 -10.50 -1.93 16.84
N VAL A 132 -9.24 -2.26 16.60
CA VAL A 132 -8.85 -3.55 15.95
C VAL A 132 -8.32 -4.57 16.93
N ASN A 133 -7.78 -4.15 18.05
CA ASN A 133 -7.15 -5.03 19.02
C ASN A 133 -7.97 -5.10 20.30
N LYS A 134 -8.29 -6.31 20.73
CA LYS A 134 -8.98 -6.58 22.01
C LYS A 134 -8.02 -6.59 23.19
N ASP A 135 -6.75 -6.39 22.95
CA ASP A 135 -5.72 -6.28 23.99
C ASP A 135 -5.94 -5.00 24.81
N LYS A 136 -5.74 -5.09 26.13
CA LYS A 136 -5.86 -3.92 27.03
C LYS A 136 -4.64 -2.98 26.95
N LYS A 137 -3.63 -3.37 26.17
CA LYS A 137 -2.41 -2.58 26.02
C LYS A 137 -2.60 -1.42 25.08
N ASN A 138 -1.98 -0.30 25.39
CA ASN A 138 -1.88 0.86 24.52
C ASN A 138 -0.89 0.60 23.38
N ILE A 139 -1.10 1.20 22.20
CA ILE A 139 -0.18 1.05 21.07
C ILE A 139 1.27 1.41 21.44
N HIS A 140 1.47 2.37 22.35
CA HIS A 140 2.78 2.86 22.79
C HIS A 140 3.55 1.88 23.68
N GLU A 141 2.91 0.81 24.14
CA GLU A 141 3.56 -0.29 24.87
C GLU A 141 4.13 -1.38 23.96
N HIS A 142 3.93 -1.24 22.64
CA HIS A 142 4.40 -2.21 21.66
C HIS A 142 5.70 -1.77 20.99
N LEU A 143 6.56 -2.73 20.72
CA LEU A 143 7.78 -2.49 19.95
C LEU A 143 7.49 -2.24 18.49
N PHE A 144 8.38 -1.53 17.81
CA PHE A 144 8.34 -1.39 16.36
C PHE A 144 8.42 -2.76 15.67
N PRO A 145 7.77 -2.92 14.51
CA PRO A 145 7.78 -4.19 13.81
C PRO A 145 9.18 -4.49 13.26
N GLU A 146 9.64 -5.72 13.48
CA GLU A 146 10.85 -6.24 12.84
C GLU A 146 10.49 -6.78 11.47
N ILE A 147 10.97 -6.11 10.42
CA ILE A 147 10.63 -6.45 9.04
C ILE A 147 11.68 -7.40 8.47
N PRO A 148 11.29 -8.59 7.97
CA PRO A 148 12.22 -9.59 7.45
C PRO A 148 13.03 -9.07 6.27
N LYS A 149 14.35 -9.37 6.28
CA LYS A 149 15.24 -8.96 5.19
C LYS A 149 14.89 -9.61 3.85
N HIS A 150 14.30 -10.80 3.86
CA HIS A 150 13.94 -11.51 2.63
C HIS A 150 12.78 -10.86 1.85
N TRP A 151 12.14 -9.82 2.43
CA TRP A 151 11.19 -8.97 1.69
C TRP A 151 11.88 -7.96 0.75
N GLU A 152 13.21 -7.77 0.90
CA GLU A 152 13.96 -6.90 0.00
C GLU A 152 14.06 -7.53 -1.39
N ASN A 153 13.53 -6.83 -2.39
CA ASN A 153 13.58 -7.26 -3.79
C ASN A 153 13.82 -6.06 -4.72
N ILE A 154 15.08 -5.74 -4.93
CA ILE A 154 15.51 -4.59 -5.75
C ILE A 154 15.11 -4.77 -7.22
N ASN A 155 15.13 -6.00 -7.73
CA ASN A 155 14.75 -6.27 -9.13
C ASN A 155 13.26 -5.97 -9.34
N LEU A 156 12.43 -6.38 -8.39
CA LEU A 156 11.00 -6.11 -8.39
C LEU A 156 10.73 -4.60 -8.31
N ASP A 157 11.41 -3.88 -7.43
CA ASP A 157 11.29 -2.41 -7.31
C ASP A 157 11.63 -1.71 -8.63
N ASN A 158 12.73 -2.12 -9.28
CA ASN A 158 13.12 -1.56 -10.57
C ASN A 158 12.11 -1.85 -11.69
N ARG A 159 11.50 -3.04 -11.68
CA ARG A 159 10.41 -3.38 -12.61
C ARG A 159 9.19 -2.50 -12.37
N TRP A 160 8.73 -2.38 -11.13
CA TRP A 160 7.54 -1.58 -10.78
C TRP A 160 7.74 -0.09 -11.01
N LYS A 161 8.94 0.45 -10.82
CA LYS A 161 9.25 1.85 -11.18
C LYS A 161 9.04 2.12 -12.67
N LYS A 162 9.43 1.18 -13.54
CA LYS A 162 9.19 1.31 -14.99
C LYS A 162 7.70 1.21 -15.32
N LEU A 163 6.99 0.24 -14.73
CA LEU A 163 5.55 0.09 -14.90
C LEU A 163 4.78 1.33 -14.42
N TYR A 164 5.18 1.88 -13.28
CA TYR A 164 4.59 3.11 -12.76
C TYR A 164 4.78 4.30 -13.71
N SER A 165 5.92 4.40 -14.37
CA SER A 165 6.15 5.44 -15.38
C SER A 165 5.21 5.30 -16.59
N ILE A 166 4.91 4.08 -17.02
CA ILE A 166 3.93 3.81 -18.09
C ILE A 166 2.52 4.20 -17.63
N LYS A 167 2.13 3.80 -16.42
CA LYS A 167 0.84 4.18 -15.82
C LYS A 167 0.68 5.70 -15.72
N GLN A 168 1.74 6.44 -15.37
CA GLN A 168 1.68 7.90 -15.32
C GLN A 168 1.38 8.53 -16.70
N VAL A 169 2.01 8.05 -17.76
CA VAL A 169 1.74 8.54 -19.12
C VAL A 169 0.30 8.26 -19.53
N ALA A 170 -0.20 7.05 -19.25
CA ALA A 170 -1.59 6.67 -19.51
C ALA A 170 -2.58 7.57 -18.74
N ASN A 171 -2.31 7.83 -17.45
CA ASN A 171 -3.14 8.70 -16.63
C ASN A 171 -3.18 10.14 -17.16
N VAL A 172 -2.07 10.69 -17.63
CA VAL A 172 -2.04 12.03 -18.24
C VAL A 172 -2.95 12.09 -19.45
N ALA A 173 -2.89 11.09 -20.34
CA ALA A 173 -3.75 11.04 -21.53
C ALA A 173 -5.25 10.94 -21.16
N ILE A 174 -5.59 10.14 -20.14
CA ILE A 174 -6.97 10.03 -19.64
C ILE A 174 -7.44 11.37 -19.06
N GLU A 175 -6.63 12.03 -18.24
CA GLU A 175 -6.99 13.32 -17.62
C GLU A 175 -7.14 14.44 -18.66
N GLU A 176 -6.37 14.45 -19.75
CA GLU A 176 -6.57 15.37 -20.87
C GLU A 176 -7.96 15.17 -21.51
N LYS A 177 -8.37 13.93 -21.76
CA LYS A 177 -9.70 13.62 -22.30
C LYS A 177 -10.83 14.00 -21.34
N ARG A 178 -10.62 13.79 -20.04
CA ARG A 178 -11.58 14.22 -19.01
C ARG A 178 -11.69 15.74 -18.92
N ALA A 179 -10.57 16.46 -18.98
CA ALA A 179 -10.55 17.92 -18.95
C ALA A 179 -11.31 18.52 -20.15
N ASN A 180 -11.20 17.87 -21.33
CA ASN A 180 -11.91 18.23 -22.53
C ASN A 180 -13.39 17.79 -22.54
N LYS A 181 -13.85 17.09 -21.48
CA LYS A 181 -15.21 16.52 -21.36
C LYS A 181 -15.55 15.50 -22.46
N GLU A 182 -14.54 14.85 -23.05
CA GLU A 182 -14.74 13.79 -24.03
C GLU A 182 -15.13 12.48 -23.37
N ILE A 183 -14.71 12.27 -22.11
CA ILE A 183 -15.08 11.14 -21.27
C ILE A 183 -15.47 11.63 -19.87
N GLY A 184 -16.42 10.97 -19.22
CA GLY A 184 -16.83 11.27 -17.85
C GLY A 184 -16.01 10.49 -16.80
N SER A 185 -15.60 9.28 -17.14
CA SER A 185 -14.91 8.34 -16.27
C SER A 185 -13.76 7.66 -17.00
N SER A 186 -12.71 7.25 -16.29
CA SER A 186 -11.62 6.43 -16.85
C SER A 186 -12.12 5.07 -17.39
N LEU A 187 -13.25 4.57 -16.89
CA LEU A 187 -13.88 3.33 -17.35
C LEU A 187 -14.52 3.44 -18.75
N GLU A 188 -14.71 4.66 -19.26
CA GLU A 188 -15.21 4.93 -20.60
C GLU A 188 -14.10 5.02 -21.66
N ALA A 189 -12.84 4.94 -21.23
CA ALA A 189 -11.68 5.09 -22.09
C ALA A 189 -11.09 3.74 -22.48
N GLU A 190 -10.84 3.55 -23.78
CA GLU A 190 -9.95 2.51 -24.27
C GLU A 190 -8.55 3.09 -24.44
N LEU A 191 -7.54 2.40 -23.89
CA LEU A 191 -6.14 2.81 -23.95
C LEU A 191 -5.37 1.93 -24.94
N LYS A 192 -4.75 2.57 -25.94
CA LYS A 192 -3.78 1.93 -26.82
C LYS A 192 -2.38 2.41 -26.45
N ILE A 193 -1.59 1.51 -25.85
CA ILE A 193 -0.20 1.81 -25.45
C ILE A 193 0.73 1.30 -26.55
N THR A 194 1.45 2.20 -27.20
CA THR A 194 2.51 1.85 -28.15
C THR A 194 3.85 2.02 -27.44
N THR A 195 4.65 0.98 -27.43
CA THR A 195 5.91 0.95 -26.68
C THR A 195 6.98 0.16 -27.43
N ASP A 196 8.23 0.30 -27.02
CA ASP A 196 9.35 -0.50 -27.51
C ASP A 196 9.27 -1.95 -26.94
N GLU A 197 10.02 -2.85 -27.58
CA GLU A 197 10.05 -4.29 -27.26
C GLU A 197 10.50 -4.54 -25.81
N GLN A 198 11.43 -3.71 -25.30
CA GLN A 198 11.93 -3.82 -23.92
C GLN A 198 10.86 -3.46 -22.87
N LYS A 199 10.02 -2.47 -23.15
CA LYS A 199 8.92 -2.10 -22.25
C LYS A 199 7.72 -3.04 -22.43
N PHE A 200 7.51 -3.57 -23.64
CA PHE A 200 6.47 -4.56 -23.90
C PHE A 200 6.68 -5.82 -23.05
N SER A 201 7.91 -6.33 -22.98
CA SER A 201 8.24 -7.49 -22.16
C SER A 201 7.99 -7.28 -20.64
N LEU A 202 7.95 -6.03 -20.17
CA LEU A 202 7.59 -5.73 -18.77
C LEU A 202 6.09 -5.89 -18.51
N LEU A 203 5.27 -5.74 -19.53
CA LEU A 203 3.80 -5.84 -19.45
C LEU A 203 3.32 -7.30 -19.58
N GLU A 204 4.17 -8.19 -20.09
CA GLU A 204 3.83 -9.62 -20.20
C GLU A 204 3.55 -10.22 -18.81
N GLY A 205 2.46 -10.95 -18.71
CA GLY A 205 2.03 -11.62 -17.49
C GLY A 205 1.33 -10.73 -16.46
N LEU A 206 1.11 -9.44 -16.77
CA LEU A 206 0.29 -8.55 -15.95
C LEU A 206 -1.16 -8.58 -16.43
N ASP A 207 -2.09 -8.56 -15.49
CA ASP A 207 -3.48 -8.24 -15.77
C ASP A 207 -3.60 -6.72 -15.96
N LEU A 208 -3.66 -6.30 -17.23
CA LEU A 208 -3.73 -4.88 -17.57
C LEU A 208 -5.13 -4.29 -17.38
N ALA A 209 -6.13 -5.12 -17.04
CA ALA A 209 -7.48 -4.66 -16.72
C ALA A 209 -7.61 -4.22 -15.25
N GLU A 210 -6.68 -4.58 -14.39
CA GLU A 210 -6.54 -4.10 -13.01
C GLU A 210 -5.66 -2.84 -12.95
#